data_246df4de84a0be1f52322901e4010ed6
#
_entry.id   246df4de84a0be1f52322901e4010ed6
#
_cell.length_a   1.000
_cell.length_b   1.000
_cell.length_c   1.000
_cell.angle_alpha   90.00
_cell.angle_beta   90.00
_cell.angle_gamma   90.00
#
_symmetry.space_group_name_H-M   'P 1'
#
loop_
_entity.id
_entity.type
_entity.pdbx_description
1 polymer ?
#
loop_
_entity_poly.entity_id
_entity_poly.type
_entity_poly.pdbx_seq_one_letter_code
_entity_poly.pdbx_strand_id
1 'polypeptide(L)'
;MSKISFKDYTLSAEIIRALEGLGYMSPTEVQQKVMPQALEKKDLVVKSQTGSGKTAAFGIPICEMADWDENKPQALILTPTRELAVQVKEDITNIGRFKRMKAAAVFGKSPFDKQKAELKQKTHIVVGTPGRVLDHIEKGTFPLERLKYLVIDEADEMLNMGFIEQVEAIIKHLPRDRMTMLFSATLPEDVEQLSRKYMKNPEHIEIKAAGLTTKHIEHSVIEVREDHKFSLLKDVLVTENPDSCIIFCRTKENVDKLSEELDALDYPCDKIHGGMVQEDRFDVMNEFKRGEFRYLAATDVAARGIDIENITHVINYDLPLEKESYVHRTGRTGRAGNQGKAITFVTPYEKRFLAEIEAYIGFEIPQAEAPSREEVSRKKPAFLEKLNDRPTVKKDKSEQLNKDIMKLYFNGGKKKKIRAVDFVGTIAKIDGVTADDIGIITIQDNVSYVDILNGKGPLVLKVMKKTTVKGKLLKVNKANK
;
A
#
# COMPACT_ATOMS: atom_id res chain seq x y z
N MET A 1 0.11 31.56 8.97
CA MET A 1 -0.15 31.08 7.60
C MET A 1 -1.35 30.19 7.60
N SER A 2 -2.38 30.44 6.78
CA SER A 2 -3.55 29.58 6.64
C SER A 2 -3.08 28.17 6.21
N LYS A 3 -3.58 27.11 6.87
CA LYS A 3 -3.29 25.75 6.44
C LYS A 3 -3.88 25.54 5.05
N ILE A 4 -3.06 25.12 4.09
CA ILE A 4 -3.49 24.76 2.73
C ILE A 4 -4.49 23.57 2.85
N SER A 5 -5.61 23.69 2.15
CA SER A 5 -6.67 22.67 2.10
C SER A 5 -6.68 21.98 0.73
N PHE A 6 -7.19 20.76 0.66
CA PHE A 6 -7.46 20.11 -0.64
C PHE A 6 -8.48 20.88 -1.50
N LYS A 7 -9.31 21.71 -0.89
CA LYS A 7 -10.26 22.59 -1.59
C LYS A 7 -9.60 23.76 -2.34
N ASP A 8 -8.33 24.03 -2.03
CA ASP A 8 -7.56 25.09 -2.71
C ASP A 8 -7.02 24.62 -4.07
N TYR A 9 -7.15 23.33 -4.39
CA TYR A 9 -6.77 22.75 -5.68
C TYR A 9 -8.00 22.59 -6.59
N THR A 10 -7.76 22.59 -7.91
CA THR A 10 -8.83 22.34 -8.90
C THR A 10 -9.18 20.83 -8.90
N LEU A 11 -9.98 20.41 -7.91
CA LEU A 11 -10.46 19.04 -7.74
C LEU A 11 -11.97 19.00 -7.78
N SER A 12 -12.52 17.95 -8.38
CA SER A 12 -13.97 17.70 -8.44
C SER A 12 -14.54 17.44 -7.04
N ALA A 13 -15.84 17.72 -6.87
CA ALA A 13 -16.55 17.50 -5.62
C ALA A 13 -16.50 16.02 -5.18
N GLU A 14 -16.47 15.09 -6.14
CA GLU A 14 -16.35 13.66 -5.92
C GLU A 14 -15.02 13.27 -5.28
N ILE A 15 -13.91 13.87 -5.76
CA ILE A 15 -12.57 13.64 -5.16
C ILE A 15 -12.52 14.26 -3.76
N ILE A 16 -12.96 15.52 -3.59
CA ILE A 16 -12.99 16.15 -2.25
C ILE A 16 -13.78 15.32 -1.26
N ARG A 17 -14.96 14.84 -1.67
CA ARG A 17 -15.80 13.96 -0.83
C ARG A 17 -15.09 12.67 -0.43
N ALA A 18 -14.35 12.06 -1.35
CA ALA A 18 -13.57 10.86 -1.05
C ALA A 18 -12.48 11.14 -0.03
N LEU A 19 -11.74 12.24 -0.19
CA LEU A 19 -10.67 12.65 0.73
C LEU A 19 -11.20 12.94 2.13
N GLU A 20 -12.32 13.66 2.25
CA GLU A 20 -12.99 13.91 3.52
C GLU A 20 -13.41 12.58 4.20
N GLY A 21 -14.01 11.65 3.43
CA GLY A 21 -14.40 10.32 3.93
C GLY A 21 -13.23 9.43 4.35
N LEU A 22 -12.04 9.64 3.78
CA LEU A 22 -10.79 8.97 4.14
C LEU A 22 -10.06 9.67 5.30
N GLY A 23 -10.56 10.79 5.80
CA GLY A 23 -9.94 11.55 6.87
C GLY A 23 -8.72 12.37 6.45
N TYR A 24 -8.56 12.67 5.17
CA TYR A 24 -7.52 13.58 4.70
C TYR A 24 -7.89 15.04 5.02
N MET A 25 -7.32 15.56 6.11
CA MET A 25 -7.65 16.90 6.63
C MET A 25 -6.91 18.02 5.88
N SER A 26 -5.65 17.80 5.57
CA SER A 26 -4.78 18.75 4.86
C SER A 26 -3.71 18.00 4.07
N PRO A 27 -3.26 18.55 2.94
CA PRO A 27 -2.22 17.92 2.14
C PRO A 27 -0.86 17.92 2.86
N THR A 28 -0.14 16.79 2.77
CA THR A 28 1.24 16.68 3.24
C THR A 28 2.18 17.51 2.36
N GLU A 29 3.43 17.74 2.80
CA GLU A 29 4.40 18.53 2.01
C GLU A 29 4.61 17.96 0.60
N VAL A 30 4.72 16.62 0.47
CA VAL A 30 4.87 15.99 -0.85
C VAL A 30 3.64 16.24 -1.72
N GLN A 31 2.43 16.15 -1.15
CA GLN A 31 1.20 16.41 -1.87
C GLN A 31 1.10 17.88 -2.32
N GLN A 32 1.48 18.83 -1.44
CA GLN A 32 1.48 20.26 -1.77
C GLN A 32 2.39 20.59 -2.94
N LYS A 33 3.56 19.94 -3.03
CA LYS A 33 4.54 20.21 -4.11
C LYS A 33 4.20 19.45 -5.40
N VAL A 34 3.73 18.21 -5.29
CA VAL A 34 3.48 17.31 -6.44
C VAL A 34 2.16 17.62 -7.15
N MET A 35 1.06 17.77 -6.39
CA MET A 35 -0.28 17.87 -6.99
C MET A 35 -0.44 19.00 -8.00
N PRO A 36 0.04 20.25 -7.76
CA PRO A 36 -0.08 21.32 -8.75
C PRO A 36 0.60 20.98 -10.08
N GLN A 37 1.82 20.46 -10.01
CA GLN A 37 2.62 20.13 -11.20
C GLN A 37 2.01 18.94 -11.96
N ALA A 38 1.51 17.94 -11.22
CA ALA A 38 0.84 16.77 -11.81
C ALA A 38 -0.48 17.16 -12.51
N LEU A 39 -1.27 18.07 -11.93
CA LEU A 39 -2.48 18.60 -12.56
C LEU A 39 -2.18 19.41 -13.84
N GLU A 40 -1.00 20.04 -13.92
CA GLU A 40 -0.47 20.66 -15.14
C GLU A 40 0.12 19.65 -16.14
N LYS A 41 0.08 18.35 -15.82
CA LYS A 41 0.59 17.23 -16.64
C LYS A 41 2.09 17.27 -16.92
N LYS A 42 2.88 17.80 -15.99
CA LYS A 42 4.35 17.80 -16.06
C LYS A 42 4.93 16.45 -15.64
N ASP A 43 6.04 16.08 -16.26
CA ASP A 43 6.85 14.96 -15.79
C ASP A 43 7.56 15.35 -14.49
N LEU A 44 7.58 14.43 -13.50
CA LEU A 44 8.07 14.72 -12.15
C LEU A 44 9.03 13.64 -11.67
N VAL A 45 10.19 14.07 -11.15
CA VAL A 45 11.07 13.22 -10.35
C VAL A 45 10.96 13.67 -8.90
N VAL A 46 10.44 12.80 -8.05
CA VAL A 46 10.10 13.11 -6.66
C VAL A 46 10.95 12.29 -5.72
N LYS A 47 11.88 12.95 -5.02
CA LYS A 47 12.67 12.35 -3.95
C LYS A 47 11.95 12.55 -2.63
N SER A 48 11.41 11.48 -2.05
CA SER A 48 10.71 11.53 -0.77
C SER A 48 10.67 10.17 -0.08
N GLN A 49 10.71 10.16 1.23
CA GLN A 49 10.70 8.94 2.05
C GLN A 49 9.36 8.19 1.97
N THR A 50 9.37 6.91 2.36
CA THR A 50 8.14 6.11 2.56
C THR A 50 7.30 6.73 3.69
N GLY A 51 5.97 6.64 3.58
CA GLY A 51 5.05 7.22 4.57
C GLY A 51 4.85 8.74 4.49
N SER A 52 5.43 9.44 3.50
CA SER A 52 5.23 10.88 3.27
C SER A 52 3.87 11.23 2.63
N GLY A 53 3.11 10.23 2.18
CA GLY A 53 1.83 10.40 1.48
C GLY A 53 1.95 10.43 -0.04
N LYS A 54 2.97 9.77 -0.61
CA LYS A 54 3.23 9.67 -2.07
C LYS A 54 2.03 9.14 -2.85
N THR A 55 1.41 8.06 -2.35
CA THR A 55 0.28 7.42 -3.05
C THR A 55 -0.85 8.42 -3.34
N ALA A 56 -1.21 9.24 -2.37
CA ALA A 56 -2.20 10.30 -2.58
C ALA A 56 -1.67 11.43 -3.47
N ALA A 57 -0.37 11.74 -3.41
CA ALA A 57 0.25 12.79 -4.22
C ALA A 57 0.12 12.52 -5.73
N PHE A 58 0.27 11.26 -6.16
CA PHE A 58 0.01 10.89 -7.56
C PHE A 58 -1.42 10.39 -7.81
N GLY A 59 -2.02 9.73 -6.84
CA GLY A 59 -3.34 9.12 -6.98
C GLY A 59 -4.47 10.13 -7.16
N ILE A 60 -4.43 11.24 -6.39
CA ILE A 60 -5.43 12.31 -6.49
C ILE A 60 -5.44 12.94 -7.88
N PRO A 61 -4.31 13.44 -8.43
CA PRO A 61 -4.29 14.00 -9.78
C PRO A 61 -4.70 13.00 -10.87
N ILE A 62 -4.23 11.76 -10.78
CA ILE A 62 -4.61 10.72 -11.75
C ILE A 62 -6.11 10.45 -11.72
N CYS A 63 -6.71 10.28 -10.53
CA CYS A 63 -8.15 10.09 -10.41
C CYS A 63 -8.95 11.30 -10.87
N GLU A 64 -8.41 12.53 -10.67
CA GLU A 64 -9.03 13.75 -11.16
C GLU A 64 -9.02 13.84 -12.68
N MET A 65 -7.88 13.56 -13.31
CA MET A 65 -7.70 13.73 -14.76
C MET A 65 -8.19 12.57 -15.60
N ALA A 66 -8.38 11.38 -15.00
CA ALA A 66 -8.86 10.20 -15.72
C ALA A 66 -10.33 10.38 -16.14
N ASP A 67 -10.60 10.04 -17.40
CA ASP A 67 -11.95 10.07 -17.98
C ASP A 67 -12.70 8.79 -17.59
N TRP A 68 -13.83 8.96 -16.90
CA TRP A 68 -14.68 7.84 -16.51
C TRP A 68 -15.31 7.12 -17.70
N ASP A 69 -15.60 7.81 -18.79
CA ASP A 69 -16.25 7.21 -19.96
C ASP A 69 -15.33 6.31 -20.78
N GLU A 70 -14.01 6.50 -20.68
CA GLU A 70 -13.04 5.64 -21.34
C GLU A 70 -13.08 4.22 -20.75
N ASN A 71 -13.11 3.21 -21.62
CA ASN A 71 -13.22 1.81 -21.23
C ASN A 71 -11.85 1.11 -21.08
N LYS A 72 -10.77 1.75 -21.50
CA LYS A 72 -9.41 1.22 -21.49
C LYS A 72 -8.57 1.89 -20.42
N PRO A 73 -7.51 1.24 -19.93
CA PRO A 73 -6.61 1.82 -18.95
C PRO A 73 -5.97 3.12 -19.45
N GLN A 74 -5.99 4.14 -18.60
CA GLN A 74 -5.41 5.45 -18.85
C GLN A 74 -4.16 5.69 -18.02
N ALA A 75 -3.99 4.95 -16.92
CA ALA A 75 -2.83 5.04 -16.05
C ALA A 75 -2.24 3.66 -15.76
N LEU A 76 -0.90 3.62 -15.69
CA LEU A 76 -0.12 2.49 -15.19
C LEU A 76 0.73 2.97 -14.02
N ILE A 77 0.65 2.25 -12.90
CA ILE A 77 1.47 2.47 -11.71
C ILE A 77 2.31 1.22 -11.48
N LEU A 78 3.62 1.36 -11.57
CA LEU A 78 4.58 0.28 -11.29
C LEU A 78 5.02 0.35 -9.83
N THR A 79 5.03 -0.80 -9.17
CA THR A 79 5.46 -0.97 -7.76
C THR A 79 6.38 -2.16 -7.63
N PRO A 80 7.37 -2.16 -6.71
CA PRO A 80 8.33 -3.26 -6.58
C PRO A 80 7.70 -4.54 -6.05
N THR A 81 6.68 -4.46 -5.21
CA THR A 81 6.09 -5.62 -4.51
C THR A 81 4.61 -5.79 -4.81
N ARG A 82 4.12 -7.02 -4.61
CA ARG A 82 2.72 -7.39 -4.83
C ARG A 82 1.81 -6.76 -3.79
N GLU A 83 2.29 -6.72 -2.57
CA GLU A 83 1.60 -6.13 -1.42
C GLU A 83 1.37 -4.64 -1.66
N LEU A 84 2.41 -3.92 -2.12
CA LEU A 84 2.28 -2.51 -2.47
C LEU A 84 1.35 -2.32 -3.67
N ALA A 85 1.38 -3.21 -4.67
CA ALA A 85 0.44 -3.13 -5.79
C ALA A 85 -1.02 -3.24 -5.35
N VAL A 86 -1.34 -4.16 -4.44
CA VAL A 86 -2.70 -4.32 -3.90
C VAL A 86 -3.08 -3.10 -3.08
N GLN A 87 -2.19 -2.62 -2.23
CA GLN A 87 -2.44 -1.46 -1.38
C GLN A 87 -2.66 -0.19 -2.21
N VAL A 88 -1.77 0.13 -3.15
CA VAL A 88 -1.92 1.30 -4.04
C VAL A 88 -3.21 1.20 -4.85
N LYS A 89 -3.58 0.00 -5.34
CA LYS A 89 -4.86 -0.24 -6.03
C LYS A 89 -6.06 0.07 -5.12
N GLU A 90 -6.00 -0.27 -3.84
CA GLU A 90 -7.06 0.04 -2.87
C GLU A 90 -7.15 1.53 -2.60
N ASP A 91 -6.03 2.20 -2.38
CA ASP A 91 -5.97 3.65 -2.17
C ASP A 91 -6.54 4.41 -3.37
N ILE A 92 -6.11 4.06 -4.58
CA ILE A 92 -6.63 4.64 -5.83
C ILE A 92 -8.14 4.40 -5.97
N THR A 93 -8.61 3.19 -5.65
CA THR A 93 -10.05 2.87 -5.69
C THR A 93 -10.83 3.70 -4.70
N ASN A 94 -10.29 3.93 -3.51
CA ASN A 94 -10.93 4.72 -2.46
C ASN A 94 -10.94 6.22 -2.82
N ILE A 95 -9.82 6.77 -3.32
CA ILE A 95 -9.72 8.16 -3.80
C ILE A 95 -10.69 8.41 -4.97
N GLY A 96 -10.73 7.50 -5.94
CA GLY A 96 -11.58 7.61 -7.13
C GLY A 96 -13.02 7.09 -6.95
N ARG A 97 -13.44 6.75 -5.71
CA ARG A 97 -14.69 6.05 -5.40
C ARG A 97 -15.92 6.71 -5.99
N PHE A 98 -16.09 7.99 -5.72
CA PHE A 98 -17.28 8.73 -6.17
C PHE A 98 -17.19 9.17 -7.64
N LYS A 99 -15.98 9.27 -8.21
CA LYS A 99 -15.79 9.37 -9.67
C LYS A 99 -15.93 8.01 -10.38
N ARG A 100 -16.23 6.94 -9.65
CA ARG A 100 -16.41 5.58 -10.17
C ARG A 100 -15.14 5.04 -10.88
N MET A 101 -13.95 5.51 -10.48
CA MET A 101 -12.68 5.02 -11.01
C MET A 101 -12.45 3.58 -10.56
N LYS A 102 -12.10 2.72 -11.49
CA LYS A 102 -11.78 1.33 -11.23
C LYS A 102 -10.30 1.09 -11.44
N ALA A 103 -9.63 0.60 -10.41
CA ALA A 103 -8.25 0.13 -10.48
C ALA A 103 -8.19 -1.40 -10.47
N ALA A 104 -7.22 -1.97 -11.18
CA ALA A 104 -6.89 -3.40 -11.18
C ALA A 104 -5.45 -3.61 -10.74
N ALA A 105 -5.20 -4.68 -9.96
CA ALA A 105 -3.86 -5.06 -9.54
C ALA A 105 -3.34 -6.23 -10.38
N VAL A 106 -2.09 -6.11 -10.89
CA VAL A 106 -1.45 -7.06 -11.82
C VAL A 106 -0.08 -7.45 -11.28
N PHE A 107 0.07 -8.70 -10.78
CA PHE A 107 1.30 -9.16 -10.13
C PHE A 107 1.50 -10.68 -10.26
N GLY A 108 2.74 -11.13 -10.06
CA GLY A 108 3.12 -12.53 -10.12
C GLY A 108 2.51 -13.40 -9.02
N LYS A 109 2.61 -14.74 -9.15
CA LYS A 109 2.03 -15.76 -8.24
C LYS A 109 0.49 -15.64 -8.02
N SER A 110 -0.21 -14.96 -8.92
CA SER A 110 -1.67 -14.92 -9.01
C SER A 110 -2.10 -15.44 -10.38
N PRO A 111 -3.26 -16.11 -10.52
CA PRO A 111 -3.69 -16.67 -11.79
C PRO A 111 -3.77 -15.62 -12.92
N PHE A 112 -3.03 -15.85 -14.00
CA PHE A 112 -2.95 -14.94 -15.16
C PHE A 112 -4.33 -14.67 -15.78
N ASP A 113 -5.13 -15.73 -15.96
CA ASP A 113 -6.45 -15.60 -16.59
C ASP A 113 -7.44 -14.78 -15.76
N LYS A 114 -7.32 -14.80 -14.43
CA LYS A 114 -8.12 -13.94 -13.55
C LYS A 114 -7.79 -12.47 -13.79
N GLN A 115 -6.51 -12.11 -13.86
CA GLN A 115 -6.05 -10.75 -14.14
C GLN A 115 -6.42 -10.33 -15.57
N LYS A 116 -6.24 -11.22 -16.55
CA LYS A 116 -6.69 -11.00 -17.95
C LYS A 116 -8.20 -10.72 -18.02
N ALA A 117 -9.01 -11.46 -17.27
CA ALA A 117 -10.45 -11.26 -17.23
C ALA A 117 -10.81 -9.90 -16.58
N GLU A 118 -10.03 -9.46 -15.58
CA GLU A 118 -10.21 -8.15 -14.94
C GLU A 118 -9.81 -7.00 -15.87
N LEU A 119 -8.67 -7.11 -16.57
CA LEU A 119 -8.22 -6.12 -17.56
C LEU A 119 -9.16 -5.98 -18.76
N LYS A 120 -9.91 -7.04 -19.12
CA LYS A 120 -10.96 -6.99 -20.17
C LYS A 120 -12.22 -6.22 -19.74
N GLN A 121 -12.37 -5.91 -18.47
CA GLN A 121 -13.48 -5.10 -17.99
C GLN A 121 -13.13 -3.60 -18.13
N LYS A 122 -14.09 -2.71 -17.91
CA LYS A 122 -13.82 -1.29 -17.77
C LYS A 122 -12.86 -1.08 -16.60
N THR A 123 -11.59 -0.82 -16.90
CA THR A 123 -10.53 -0.57 -15.93
C THR A 123 -9.81 0.71 -16.35
N HIS A 124 -9.73 1.68 -15.45
CA HIS A 124 -9.15 3.00 -15.74
C HIS A 124 -7.67 3.07 -15.37
N ILE A 125 -7.29 2.38 -14.30
CA ILE A 125 -5.96 2.45 -13.71
C ILE A 125 -5.48 1.02 -13.46
N VAL A 126 -4.25 0.73 -13.85
CA VAL A 126 -3.59 -0.56 -13.58
C VAL A 126 -2.43 -0.31 -12.65
N VAL A 127 -2.36 -1.06 -11.58
CA VAL A 127 -1.23 -1.07 -10.63
C VAL A 127 -0.57 -2.42 -10.70
N GLY A 128 0.75 -2.49 -10.83
CA GLY A 128 1.36 -3.81 -10.94
C GLY A 128 2.86 -3.87 -10.73
N THR A 129 3.35 -5.11 -10.56
CA THR A 129 4.79 -5.38 -10.53
C THR A 129 5.34 -5.54 -11.94
N PRO A 130 6.57 -5.06 -12.22
CA PRO A 130 7.11 -4.98 -13.59
C PRO A 130 6.99 -6.27 -14.39
N GLY A 131 7.45 -7.40 -13.86
CA GLY A 131 7.48 -8.66 -14.60
C GLY A 131 6.10 -9.13 -15.07
N ARG A 132 5.05 -9.03 -14.25
CA ARG A 132 3.70 -9.46 -14.66
C ARG A 132 3.03 -8.43 -15.57
N VAL A 133 3.31 -7.14 -15.40
CA VAL A 133 2.84 -6.10 -16.32
C VAL A 133 3.41 -6.33 -17.70
N LEU A 134 4.73 -6.58 -17.81
CA LEU A 134 5.40 -6.91 -19.08
C LEU A 134 4.79 -8.17 -19.73
N ASP A 135 4.59 -9.24 -18.95
CA ASP A 135 3.94 -10.48 -19.42
C ASP A 135 2.53 -10.23 -20.01
N HIS A 136 1.73 -9.35 -19.42
CA HIS A 136 0.43 -8.94 -19.97
C HIS A 136 0.55 -8.08 -21.24
N ILE A 137 1.57 -7.23 -21.33
CA ILE A 137 1.85 -6.40 -22.51
C ILE A 137 2.25 -7.30 -23.69
N GLU A 138 3.25 -8.15 -23.49
CA GLU A 138 3.77 -9.06 -24.53
C GLU A 138 2.70 -10.03 -25.05
N LYS A 139 1.80 -10.48 -24.17
CA LYS A 139 0.66 -11.33 -24.55
C LYS A 139 -0.55 -10.57 -25.10
N GLY A 140 -0.44 -9.24 -25.28
CA GLY A 140 -1.51 -8.41 -25.83
C GLY A 140 -2.79 -8.39 -24.99
N THR A 141 -2.69 -8.65 -23.68
CA THR A 141 -3.84 -8.70 -22.77
C THR A 141 -4.03 -7.42 -21.95
N PHE A 142 -3.09 -6.48 -22.06
CA PHE A 142 -3.14 -5.15 -21.48
C PHE A 142 -3.16 -4.11 -22.62
N PRO A 143 -4.32 -3.48 -22.92
CA PRO A 143 -4.41 -2.45 -23.96
C PRO A 143 -3.73 -1.16 -23.51
N LEU A 144 -2.80 -0.65 -24.31
CA LEU A 144 -1.94 0.51 -23.96
C LEU A 144 -2.33 1.79 -24.69
N GLU A 145 -3.16 1.74 -25.71
CA GLU A 145 -3.45 2.81 -26.66
C GLU A 145 -4.09 4.06 -26.04
N ARG A 146 -4.67 3.94 -24.85
CA ARG A 146 -5.27 5.06 -24.09
C ARG A 146 -4.48 5.47 -22.87
N LEU A 147 -3.28 4.91 -22.69
CA LEU A 147 -2.44 5.19 -21.55
C LEU A 147 -1.82 6.58 -21.66
N LYS A 148 -2.13 7.44 -20.68
CA LYS A 148 -1.72 8.84 -20.59
C LYS A 148 -0.81 9.11 -19.38
N TYR A 149 -0.81 8.23 -18.39
CA TYR A 149 -0.12 8.44 -17.12
C TYR A 149 0.70 7.21 -16.75
N LEU A 150 1.97 7.42 -16.45
CA LEU A 150 2.87 6.41 -15.89
C LEU A 150 3.39 6.89 -14.55
N VAL A 151 3.28 6.05 -13.52
CA VAL A 151 3.94 6.23 -12.24
C VAL A 151 4.91 5.09 -12.01
N ILE A 152 6.11 5.43 -11.57
CA ILE A 152 7.13 4.47 -11.11
C ILE A 152 7.34 4.78 -9.63
N ASP A 153 6.77 3.96 -8.74
CA ASP A 153 6.84 4.16 -7.30
C ASP A 153 7.89 3.25 -6.67
N GLU A 154 8.66 3.77 -5.72
CA GLU A 154 9.81 3.10 -5.12
C GLU A 154 10.83 2.62 -6.19
N ALA A 155 11.28 3.54 -7.06
CA ALA A 155 12.17 3.22 -8.18
C ALA A 155 13.52 2.66 -7.72
N ASP A 156 14.07 3.14 -6.62
CA ASP A 156 15.29 2.60 -5.99
C ASP A 156 15.11 1.15 -5.54
N GLU A 157 13.96 0.79 -4.99
CA GLU A 157 13.65 -0.59 -4.64
C GLU A 157 13.50 -1.49 -5.87
N MET A 158 12.92 -0.98 -6.97
CA MET A 158 12.89 -1.75 -8.22
C MET A 158 14.28 -1.99 -8.78
N LEU A 159 15.21 -1.04 -8.61
CA LEU A 159 16.61 -1.21 -8.96
C LEU A 159 17.26 -2.32 -8.11
N ASN A 160 17.11 -2.24 -6.79
CA ASN A 160 17.66 -3.21 -5.84
C ASN A 160 17.13 -4.64 -6.09
N MET A 161 15.92 -4.76 -6.62
CA MET A 161 15.30 -6.04 -7.00
C MET A 161 15.61 -6.49 -8.42
N GLY A 162 16.40 -5.75 -9.18
CA GLY A 162 16.79 -6.08 -10.56
C GLY A 162 15.67 -5.89 -11.58
N PHE A 163 14.68 -5.02 -11.31
CA PHE A 163 13.54 -4.80 -12.21
C PHE A 163 13.73 -3.67 -13.22
N ILE A 164 14.84 -2.94 -13.20
CA ILE A 164 15.07 -1.78 -14.07
C ILE A 164 14.94 -2.14 -15.56
N GLU A 165 15.52 -3.25 -15.99
CA GLU A 165 15.41 -3.71 -17.38
C GLU A 165 13.95 -3.97 -17.79
N GLN A 166 13.15 -4.55 -16.89
CA GLN A 166 11.72 -4.80 -17.12
C GLN A 166 10.93 -3.48 -17.17
N VAL A 167 11.25 -2.53 -16.30
CA VAL A 167 10.66 -1.17 -16.30
C VAL A 167 10.98 -0.48 -17.63
N GLU A 168 12.23 -0.51 -18.09
CA GLU A 168 12.61 0.02 -19.41
C GLU A 168 11.86 -0.66 -20.55
N ALA A 169 11.75 -1.98 -20.52
CA ALA A 169 11.01 -2.74 -21.52
C ALA A 169 9.55 -2.31 -21.59
N ILE A 170 8.89 -2.16 -20.43
CA ILE A 170 7.53 -1.65 -20.35
C ILE A 170 7.44 -0.26 -20.98
N ILE A 171 8.30 0.67 -20.56
CA ILE A 171 8.30 2.07 -21.03
C ILE A 171 8.38 2.15 -22.56
N LYS A 172 9.16 1.28 -23.20
CA LYS A 172 9.30 1.22 -24.67
C LYS A 172 8.00 0.86 -25.41
N HIS A 173 7.10 0.13 -24.76
CA HIS A 173 5.78 -0.21 -25.30
C HIS A 173 4.73 0.88 -25.11
N LEU A 174 4.95 1.83 -24.19
CA LEU A 174 3.96 2.84 -23.85
C LEU A 174 3.90 3.97 -24.88
N PRO A 175 2.75 4.65 -25.05
CA PRO A 175 2.66 5.87 -25.84
C PRO A 175 3.69 6.92 -25.41
N ARG A 176 4.31 7.59 -26.39
CA ARG A 176 5.31 8.64 -26.13
C ARG A 176 4.71 9.89 -25.50
N ASP A 177 3.47 10.19 -25.87
CA ASP A 177 2.74 11.34 -25.33
C ASP A 177 2.00 10.94 -24.05
N ARG A 178 2.75 10.94 -22.96
CA ARG A 178 2.27 10.64 -21.62
C ARG A 178 2.95 11.52 -20.59
N MET A 179 2.33 11.71 -19.45
CA MET A 179 2.95 12.23 -18.24
C MET A 179 3.60 11.08 -17.47
N THR A 180 4.82 11.27 -17.00
CA THR A 180 5.55 10.29 -16.21
C THR A 180 5.93 10.88 -14.85
N MET A 181 5.61 10.17 -13.76
CA MET A 181 6.02 10.53 -12.40
C MET A 181 6.88 9.42 -11.83
N LEU A 182 8.08 9.76 -11.36
CA LEU A 182 9.01 8.85 -10.73
C LEU A 182 9.16 9.23 -9.25
N PHE A 183 8.85 8.29 -8.37
CA PHE A 183 9.00 8.44 -6.93
C PHE A 183 10.07 7.51 -6.41
N SER A 184 10.98 8.04 -5.59
CA SER A 184 12.08 7.28 -5.00
C SER A 184 12.49 7.89 -3.65
N ALA A 185 12.99 7.09 -2.74
CA ALA A 185 13.59 7.60 -1.50
C ALA A 185 15.03 8.07 -1.76
N THR A 186 15.72 7.38 -2.65
CA THR A 186 17.07 7.71 -3.10
C THR A 186 17.09 7.86 -4.63
N LEU A 187 18.07 8.57 -5.17
CA LEU A 187 18.24 8.71 -6.62
C LEU A 187 19.63 8.19 -7.04
N PRO A 188 19.83 6.87 -7.06
CA PRO A 188 21.07 6.30 -7.61
C PRO A 188 21.17 6.56 -9.11
N GLU A 189 22.38 6.49 -9.66
CA GLU A 189 22.68 6.85 -11.05
C GLU A 189 21.77 6.14 -12.07
N ASP A 190 21.48 4.86 -11.87
CA ASP A 190 20.59 4.11 -12.80
C ASP A 190 19.17 4.65 -12.82
N VAL A 191 18.63 5.10 -11.67
CA VAL A 191 17.32 5.73 -11.57
C VAL A 191 17.32 7.10 -12.22
N GLU A 192 18.41 7.88 -12.05
CA GLU A 192 18.57 9.16 -12.76
C GLU A 192 18.69 8.98 -14.27
N GLN A 193 19.43 7.97 -14.73
CA GLN A 193 19.54 7.64 -16.16
C GLN A 193 18.18 7.26 -16.75
N LEU A 194 17.35 6.50 -16.03
CA LEU A 194 15.99 6.19 -16.44
C LEU A 194 15.17 7.46 -16.67
N SER A 195 15.27 8.43 -15.74
CA SER A 195 14.54 9.69 -15.86
C SER A 195 15.03 10.53 -17.04
N ARG A 196 16.35 10.69 -17.21
CA ARG A 196 16.96 11.45 -18.33
C ARG A 196 16.58 10.86 -19.70
N LYS A 197 16.47 9.53 -19.80
CA LYS A 197 16.21 8.82 -21.05
C LYS A 197 14.74 8.82 -21.48
N TYR A 198 13.82 8.77 -20.54
CA TYR A 198 12.41 8.49 -20.84
C TYR A 198 11.41 9.57 -20.41
N MET A 199 11.85 10.60 -19.67
CA MET A 199 10.98 11.68 -19.21
C MET A 199 11.25 12.97 -20.00
N LYS A 200 10.23 13.82 -20.09
CA LYS A 200 10.26 15.08 -20.85
C LYS A 200 10.47 16.27 -19.90
N ASN A 201 11.69 16.79 -19.81
CA ASN A 201 12.02 17.94 -18.96
C ASN A 201 11.39 17.84 -17.55
N PRO A 202 11.68 16.78 -16.79
CA PRO A 202 11.00 16.55 -15.53
C PRO A 202 11.34 17.63 -14.50
N GLU A 203 10.33 18.07 -13.76
CA GLU A 203 10.52 18.88 -12.56
C GLU A 203 11.04 18.02 -11.42
N HIS A 204 12.11 18.45 -10.78
CA HIS A 204 12.72 17.76 -9.65
C HIS A 204 12.16 18.32 -8.33
N ILE A 205 11.45 17.47 -7.60
CA ILE A 205 10.86 17.80 -6.31
C ILE A 205 11.59 17.01 -5.23
N GLU A 206 12.29 17.68 -4.36
CA GLU A 206 12.90 17.09 -3.19
C GLU A 206 12.15 17.49 -1.92
N ILE A 207 11.68 16.50 -1.20
CA ILE A 207 11.14 16.66 0.14
C ILE A 207 12.29 16.42 1.09
N LYS A 208 12.84 17.50 1.63
CA LYS A 208 13.94 17.41 2.57
C LYS A 208 13.46 16.72 3.85
N ALA A 209 13.82 15.47 3.99
CA ALA A 209 13.75 14.85 5.30
C ALA A 209 14.77 15.55 6.22
N ALA A 210 14.45 15.68 7.49
CA ALA A 210 15.40 16.18 8.49
C ALA A 210 16.49 15.10 8.79
N GLY A 211 17.02 14.43 7.77
CA GLY A 211 17.92 13.28 7.81
C GLY A 211 17.35 12.10 7.03
N LEU A 212 18.15 11.06 6.77
CA LEU A 212 17.71 9.80 6.14
C LEU A 212 16.74 9.01 7.03
N THR A 213 16.75 9.27 8.34
CA THR A 213 15.79 8.76 9.31
C THR A 213 14.98 9.91 9.91
N THR A 214 13.73 9.66 10.31
CA THR A 214 12.89 10.71 10.88
C THR A 214 13.35 11.06 12.30
N LYS A 215 13.29 12.34 12.69
CA LYS A 215 13.58 12.80 14.07
C LYS A 215 12.65 12.17 15.13
N HIS A 216 11.61 11.46 14.68
CA HIS A 216 10.64 10.81 15.55
C HIS A 216 11.00 9.37 15.89
N ILE A 217 12.16 8.87 15.40
CA ILE A 217 12.63 7.51 15.69
C ILE A 217 13.78 7.58 16.68
N GLU A 218 13.60 6.95 17.82
CA GLU A 218 14.67 6.69 18.77
C GLU A 218 15.45 5.45 18.33
N HIS A 219 16.73 5.63 17.98
CA HIS A 219 17.59 4.55 17.52
C HIS A 219 18.47 4.05 18.66
N SER A 220 18.66 2.74 18.74
CA SER A 220 19.62 2.12 19.66
C SER A 220 20.24 0.88 19.06
N VAL A 221 21.47 0.57 19.45
CA VAL A 221 22.17 -0.66 19.10
C VAL A 221 22.58 -1.42 20.36
N ILE A 222 22.36 -2.72 20.39
CA ILE A 222 22.77 -3.62 21.50
C ILE A 222 23.71 -4.67 20.93
N GLU A 223 24.93 -4.71 21.49
CA GLU A 223 25.91 -5.75 21.11
C GLU A 223 25.51 -7.08 21.77
N VAL A 224 25.46 -8.15 20.97
CA VAL A 224 25.05 -9.48 21.44
C VAL A 224 25.74 -10.57 20.64
N ARG A 225 26.01 -11.70 21.27
CA ARG A 225 26.45 -12.90 20.54
C ARG A 225 25.29 -13.58 19.84
N GLU A 226 25.56 -14.22 18.70
CA GLU A 226 24.54 -14.86 17.87
C GLU A 226 23.65 -15.84 18.66
N ASP A 227 24.27 -16.66 19.51
CA ASP A 227 23.60 -17.67 20.35
C ASP A 227 22.72 -17.05 21.47
N HIS A 228 22.86 -15.77 21.77
CA HIS A 228 22.11 -15.06 22.79
C HIS A 228 21.03 -14.11 22.24
N LYS A 229 20.92 -13.95 20.89
CA LYS A 229 19.96 -13.02 20.28
C LYS A 229 18.52 -13.28 20.70
N PHE A 230 18.07 -14.55 20.74
CA PHE A 230 16.71 -14.86 21.12
C PHE A 230 16.43 -14.56 22.60
N SER A 231 17.40 -14.82 23.50
CA SER A 231 17.26 -14.44 24.91
C SER A 231 17.15 -12.93 25.06
N LEU A 232 18.01 -12.17 24.36
CA LEU A 232 17.95 -10.71 24.35
C LEU A 232 16.62 -10.20 23.80
N LEU A 233 16.12 -10.80 22.71
CA LEU A 233 14.82 -10.42 22.14
C LEU A 233 13.70 -10.54 23.17
N LYS A 234 13.63 -11.65 23.91
CA LYS A 234 12.63 -11.83 24.97
C LYS A 234 12.70 -10.73 26.03
N ASP A 235 13.92 -10.42 26.49
CA ASP A 235 14.14 -9.38 27.50
C ASP A 235 13.75 -8.00 26.99
N VAL A 236 14.08 -7.67 25.72
CA VAL A 236 13.68 -6.43 25.05
C VAL A 236 12.17 -6.35 24.88
N LEU A 237 11.50 -7.45 24.42
CA LEU A 237 10.04 -7.45 24.29
C LEU A 237 9.32 -7.24 25.63
N VAL A 238 9.87 -7.80 26.74
CA VAL A 238 9.33 -7.57 28.08
C VAL A 238 9.54 -6.14 28.54
N THR A 239 10.72 -5.58 28.30
CA THR A 239 11.08 -4.25 28.81
C THR A 239 10.49 -3.10 28.00
N GLU A 240 10.41 -3.23 26.71
CA GLU A 240 9.79 -2.24 25.81
C GLU A 240 8.27 -2.38 25.71
N ASN A 241 7.76 -3.59 25.88
CA ASN A 241 6.33 -3.93 25.85
C ASN A 241 5.57 -3.30 24.66
N PRO A 242 6.01 -3.52 23.41
CA PRO A 242 5.48 -2.83 22.25
C PRO A 242 3.99 -3.14 21.99
N ASP A 243 3.25 -2.16 21.46
CA ASP A 243 1.88 -2.37 20.99
C ASP A 243 1.85 -3.05 19.62
N SER A 244 2.81 -2.72 18.76
CA SER A 244 2.98 -3.28 17.44
C SER A 244 4.47 -3.23 17.07
N CYS A 245 5.04 -4.37 16.68
CA CYS A 245 6.46 -4.50 16.41
C CYS A 245 6.72 -5.34 15.16
N ILE A 246 7.63 -4.87 14.31
CA ILE A 246 8.18 -5.68 13.22
C ILE A 246 9.59 -6.12 13.64
N ILE A 247 9.85 -7.43 13.54
CA ILE A 247 11.15 -8.04 13.87
C ILE A 247 11.78 -8.52 12.57
N PHE A 248 12.85 -7.86 12.14
CA PHE A 248 13.52 -8.16 10.88
C PHE A 248 14.60 -9.22 11.03
N CYS A 249 14.46 -10.30 10.28
CA CYS A 249 15.46 -11.35 10.12
C CYS A 249 16.04 -11.35 8.70
N ARG A 250 17.30 -11.79 8.57
CA ARG A 250 18.00 -11.82 7.29
C ARG A 250 17.49 -12.89 6.34
N THR A 251 17.11 -14.05 6.86
CA THR A 251 16.69 -15.21 6.06
C THR A 251 15.28 -15.67 6.43
N LYS A 252 14.62 -16.37 5.51
CA LYS A 252 13.31 -16.97 5.76
C LYS A 252 13.35 -18.06 6.84
N GLU A 253 14.48 -18.79 6.89
CA GLU A 253 14.71 -19.83 7.91
C GLU A 253 14.77 -19.20 9.31
N ASN A 254 15.44 -18.05 9.46
CA ASN A 254 15.46 -17.31 10.73
C ASN A 254 14.06 -16.77 11.10
N VAL A 255 13.27 -16.32 10.12
CA VAL A 255 11.89 -15.88 10.34
C VAL A 255 11.03 -17.04 10.84
N ASP A 256 11.10 -18.21 10.18
CA ASP A 256 10.37 -19.41 10.58
C ASP A 256 10.72 -19.82 12.00
N LYS A 257 12.02 -19.96 12.29
CA LYS A 257 12.53 -20.34 13.61
C LYS A 257 12.09 -19.34 14.68
N LEU A 258 12.23 -18.05 14.41
CA LEU A 258 11.86 -17.01 15.38
C LEU A 258 10.36 -17.02 15.69
N SER A 259 9.53 -17.19 14.66
CA SER A 259 8.08 -17.29 14.83
C SER A 259 7.69 -18.51 15.68
N GLU A 260 8.29 -19.68 15.41
CA GLU A 260 8.08 -20.90 16.20
C GLU A 260 8.52 -20.75 17.66
N GLU A 261 9.67 -20.11 17.89
CA GLU A 261 10.19 -19.85 19.24
C GLU A 261 9.32 -18.87 20.04
N LEU A 262 8.72 -17.86 19.40
CA LEU A 262 7.80 -16.91 20.02
C LEU A 262 6.42 -17.56 20.27
N ASP A 263 5.92 -18.35 19.33
CA ASP A 263 4.67 -19.10 19.47
C ASP A 263 4.74 -20.11 20.64
N ALA A 264 5.87 -20.79 20.81
CA ALA A 264 6.11 -21.68 21.95
C ALA A 264 6.08 -20.99 23.33
N LEU A 265 6.11 -19.65 23.35
CA LEU A 265 5.99 -18.81 24.55
C LEU A 265 4.59 -18.15 24.67
N ASP A 266 3.65 -18.53 23.80
CA ASP A 266 2.33 -17.89 23.67
C ASP A 266 2.41 -16.37 23.38
N TYR A 267 3.47 -15.92 22.70
CA TYR A 267 3.58 -14.52 22.26
C TYR A 267 2.82 -14.35 20.93
N PRO A 268 1.93 -13.34 20.83
CA PRO A 268 1.09 -13.15 19.64
C PRO A 268 1.92 -12.69 18.44
N CYS A 269 2.54 -13.64 17.74
CA CYS A 269 3.44 -13.46 16.62
C CYS A 269 2.90 -14.17 15.38
N ASP A 270 3.14 -13.56 14.22
CA ASP A 270 3.04 -14.23 12.92
C ASP A 270 4.24 -13.83 12.04
N LYS A 271 4.36 -14.46 10.88
CA LYS A 271 5.52 -14.36 10.00
C LYS A 271 5.18 -13.94 8.58
N ILE A 272 6.14 -13.26 7.93
CA ILE A 272 6.03 -12.96 6.51
C ILE A 272 7.38 -13.07 5.80
N HIS A 273 7.46 -13.93 4.79
CA HIS A 273 8.66 -14.09 3.96
C HIS A 273 8.33 -14.61 2.55
N GLY A 274 9.30 -14.58 1.64
CA GLY A 274 9.11 -14.93 0.23
C GLY A 274 8.73 -16.38 -0.06
N GLY A 275 8.90 -17.30 0.91
CA GLY A 275 8.53 -18.71 0.79
C GLY A 275 7.04 -19.01 0.99
N MET A 276 6.29 -18.10 1.59
CA MET A 276 4.86 -18.28 1.89
C MET A 276 3.98 -18.22 0.63
N VAL A 277 2.82 -18.86 0.70
CA VAL A 277 1.76 -18.71 -0.29
C VAL A 277 1.26 -17.26 -0.29
N GLN A 278 0.90 -16.73 -1.46
CA GLN A 278 0.57 -15.31 -1.58
C GLN A 278 -0.71 -14.92 -0.83
N GLU A 279 -1.68 -15.83 -0.76
CA GLU A 279 -2.93 -15.62 -0.02
C GLU A 279 -2.66 -15.49 1.48
N ASP A 280 -1.87 -16.39 2.05
CA ASP A 280 -1.48 -16.35 3.47
C ASP A 280 -0.75 -15.04 3.81
N ARG A 281 0.14 -14.56 2.91
CA ARG A 281 0.83 -13.27 3.11
C ARG A 281 -0.14 -12.09 3.18
N PHE A 282 -1.17 -12.09 2.36
CA PHE A 282 -2.20 -11.04 2.41
C PHE A 282 -3.04 -11.14 3.69
N ASP A 283 -3.35 -12.34 4.16
CA ASP A 283 -4.11 -12.54 5.38
C ASP A 283 -3.32 -12.05 6.59
N VAL A 284 -2.07 -12.51 6.76
CA VAL A 284 -1.15 -12.05 7.82
C VAL A 284 -1.00 -10.53 7.82
N MET A 285 -0.82 -9.93 6.64
CA MET A 285 -0.70 -8.47 6.52
C MET A 285 -1.97 -7.74 6.95
N ASN A 286 -3.14 -8.25 6.59
CA ASN A 286 -4.41 -7.66 6.96
C ASN A 286 -4.68 -7.81 8.47
N GLU A 287 -4.36 -8.94 9.05
CA GLU A 287 -4.49 -9.21 10.48
C GLU A 287 -3.56 -8.30 11.29
N PHE A 288 -2.29 -8.15 10.84
CA PHE A 288 -1.35 -7.24 11.48
C PHE A 288 -1.79 -5.76 11.38
N LYS A 289 -2.28 -5.32 10.22
CA LYS A 289 -2.86 -3.97 10.04
C LYS A 289 -4.02 -3.71 10.99
N ARG A 290 -4.88 -4.70 11.20
CA ARG A 290 -6.01 -4.62 12.13
C ARG A 290 -5.58 -4.71 13.59
N GLY A 291 -4.33 -5.10 13.86
CA GLY A 291 -3.79 -5.26 15.21
C GLY A 291 -4.26 -6.54 15.88
N GLU A 292 -4.57 -7.61 15.11
CA GLU A 292 -5.01 -8.89 15.65
C GLU A 292 -3.88 -9.63 16.38
N PHE A 293 -2.64 -9.33 16.02
CA PHE A 293 -1.44 -9.77 16.74
C PHE A 293 -0.40 -8.64 16.82
N ARG A 294 0.62 -8.78 17.67
CA ARG A 294 1.55 -7.70 18.04
C ARG A 294 2.91 -7.77 17.35
N TYR A 295 3.42 -8.97 17.07
CA TYR A 295 4.78 -9.20 16.59
C TYR A 295 4.75 -9.81 15.20
N LEU A 296 5.33 -9.12 14.23
CA LEU A 296 5.49 -9.62 12.88
C LEU A 296 6.96 -9.95 12.61
N ALA A 297 7.32 -11.23 12.50
CA ALA A 297 8.63 -11.65 12.05
C ALA A 297 8.72 -11.55 10.51
N ALA A 298 9.72 -10.84 9.97
CA ALA A 298 9.75 -10.53 8.55
C ALA A 298 11.15 -10.55 7.93
N THR A 299 11.23 -10.92 6.64
CA THR A 299 12.41 -10.60 5.81
C THR A 299 12.24 -9.23 5.14
N ASP A 300 13.36 -8.57 4.76
CA ASP A 300 13.33 -7.28 4.05
C ASP A 300 12.38 -7.28 2.85
N VAL A 301 12.55 -8.25 1.95
CA VAL A 301 11.76 -8.34 0.71
C VAL A 301 10.27 -8.46 0.98
N ALA A 302 9.87 -9.15 2.04
CA ALA A 302 8.48 -9.37 2.36
C ALA A 302 7.85 -8.18 3.11
N ALA A 303 8.66 -7.43 3.87
CA ALA A 303 8.23 -6.24 4.60
C ALA A 303 8.37 -4.94 3.79
N ARG A 304 8.98 -4.98 2.59
CA ARG A 304 9.03 -3.83 1.68
C ARG A 304 7.63 -3.47 1.16
N GLY A 305 7.38 -2.20 1.01
CA GLY A 305 6.08 -1.71 0.54
C GLY A 305 4.93 -1.86 1.54
N ILE A 306 5.19 -2.34 2.75
CA ILE A 306 4.18 -2.42 3.79
C ILE A 306 3.93 -1.01 4.35
N ASP A 307 2.79 -0.44 4.03
CA ASP A 307 2.32 0.79 4.68
C ASP A 307 1.38 0.42 5.83
N ILE A 308 2.00 0.16 6.98
CA ILE A 308 1.28 -0.03 8.23
C ILE A 308 1.53 1.19 9.09
N GLU A 309 0.45 1.83 9.47
CA GLU A 309 0.49 2.94 10.42
C GLU A 309 0.59 2.41 11.87
N ASN A 310 1.19 3.23 12.72
CA ASN A 310 1.28 2.98 14.16
C ASN A 310 2.11 1.74 14.55
N ILE A 311 3.15 1.40 13.79
CA ILE A 311 4.18 0.50 14.29
C ILE A 311 4.97 1.27 15.34
N THR A 312 4.97 0.76 16.58
CA THR A 312 5.66 1.41 17.69
C THR A 312 7.14 1.07 17.72
N HIS A 313 7.48 -0.16 17.35
CA HIS A 313 8.85 -0.65 17.40
C HIS A 313 9.25 -1.39 16.12
N VAL A 314 10.50 -1.18 15.73
CA VAL A 314 11.22 -2.00 14.76
C VAL A 314 12.41 -2.63 15.48
N ILE A 315 12.54 -3.94 15.41
CA ILE A 315 13.69 -4.66 15.93
C ILE A 315 14.44 -5.29 14.77
N ASN A 316 15.68 -4.85 14.52
CA ASN A 316 16.58 -5.54 13.62
C ASN A 316 17.22 -6.69 14.39
N TYR A 317 16.58 -7.87 14.39
CA TYR A 317 17.12 -9.09 15.00
C TYR A 317 18.42 -9.51 14.32
N ASP A 318 18.48 -9.35 13.01
CA ASP A 318 19.69 -9.41 12.21
C ASP A 318 19.98 -8.04 11.61
N LEU A 319 21.23 -7.57 11.78
CA LEU A 319 21.68 -6.34 11.14
C LEU A 319 21.53 -6.45 9.62
N PRO A 320 20.94 -5.46 8.92
CA PRO A 320 20.90 -5.47 7.46
C PRO A 320 22.31 -5.34 6.88
N LEU A 321 22.60 -6.04 5.81
CA LEU A 321 23.90 -5.96 5.11
C LEU A 321 23.98 -4.73 4.20
N GLU A 322 22.83 -4.28 3.69
CA GLU A 322 22.71 -3.08 2.86
C GLU A 322 22.26 -1.89 3.72
N LYS A 323 23.01 -0.80 3.64
CA LYS A 323 22.74 0.42 4.42
C LYS A 323 21.39 1.06 4.13
N GLU A 324 20.92 0.95 2.87
CA GLU A 324 19.58 1.41 2.45
C GLU A 324 18.47 0.62 3.14
N SER A 325 18.68 -0.68 3.35
CA SER A 325 17.70 -1.54 4.05
C SER A 325 17.47 -1.10 5.50
N TYR A 326 18.49 -0.56 6.17
CA TYR A 326 18.33 0.00 7.52
C TYR A 326 17.30 1.14 7.54
N VAL A 327 17.40 2.07 6.60
CA VAL A 327 16.47 3.20 6.47
C VAL A 327 15.06 2.70 6.16
N HIS A 328 14.93 1.72 5.26
CA HIS A 328 13.63 1.15 4.88
C HIS A 328 12.97 0.36 6.01
N ARG A 329 13.74 -0.35 6.84
CA ARG A 329 13.23 -1.06 8.03
C ARG A 329 12.79 -0.08 9.10
N THR A 330 13.67 0.83 9.52
CA THR A 330 13.39 1.80 10.58
C THR A 330 12.28 2.77 10.20
N GLY A 331 12.19 3.14 8.93
CA GLY A 331 11.09 3.93 8.38
C GLY A 331 9.71 3.26 8.41
N ARG A 332 9.56 2.04 8.97
CA ARG A 332 8.24 1.45 9.26
C ARG A 332 7.63 2.02 10.54
N THR A 333 8.42 2.58 11.45
CA THR A 333 7.96 3.28 12.64
C THR A 333 8.15 4.80 12.53
N GLY A 334 7.71 5.56 13.50
CA GLY A 334 7.88 7.03 13.55
C GLY A 334 7.11 7.79 12.46
N ARG A 335 5.99 7.25 11.95
CA ARG A 335 5.19 7.82 10.88
C ARG A 335 4.07 8.72 11.39
N ALA A 336 3.60 9.62 10.52
CA ALA A 336 2.48 10.53 10.79
C ALA A 336 2.63 11.37 12.08
N GLY A 337 3.87 11.70 12.46
CA GLY A 337 4.18 12.46 13.68
C GLY A 337 4.21 11.66 14.99
N ASN A 338 4.01 10.34 14.91
CA ASN A 338 4.14 9.46 16.07
C ASN A 338 5.61 9.22 16.42
N GLN A 339 5.89 8.96 17.69
CA GLN A 339 7.20 8.49 18.15
C GLN A 339 7.35 7.00 17.84
N GLY A 340 8.56 6.58 17.48
CA GLY A 340 8.89 5.19 17.22
C GLY A 340 10.25 4.80 17.77
N LYS A 341 10.49 3.50 17.96
CA LYS A 341 11.79 2.98 18.39
C LYS A 341 12.34 1.99 17.37
N ALA A 342 13.64 2.10 17.11
CA ALA A 342 14.40 1.18 16.27
C ALA A 342 15.55 0.59 17.09
N ILE A 343 15.45 -0.68 17.45
CA ILE A 343 16.43 -1.40 18.25
C ILE A 343 17.17 -2.37 17.34
N THR A 344 18.49 -2.31 17.30
CA THR A 344 19.32 -3.12 16.40
C THR A 344 20.24 -4.01 17.19
N PHE A 345 20.18 -5.33 16.93
CA PHE A 345 21.14 -6.28 17.48
C PHE A 345 22.34 -6.36 16.56
N VAL A 346 23.52 -6.29 17.12
CA VAL A 346 24.79 -6.37 16.38
C VAL A 346 25.71 -7.37 17.04
N THR A 347 26.28 -8.26 16.21
CA THR A 347 27.34 -9.17 16.69
C THR A 347 28.71 -8.51 16.54
N PRO A 348 29.73 -8.96 17.31
CA PRO A 348 31.08 -8.42 17.16
C PRO A 348 31.65 -8.45 15.74
N TYR A 349 31.19 -9.41 14.92
CA TYR A 349 31.63 -9.56 13.52
C TYR A 349 30.92 -8.59 12.56
N GLU A 350 29.82 -7.97 12.96
CA GLU A 350 28.99 -7.08 12.13
C GLU A 350 29.32 -5.60 12.32
N LYS A 351 30.29 -5.24 13.19
CA LYS A 351 30.66 -3.84 13.49
C LYS A 351 31.02 -3.03 12.23
N ARG A 352 31.64 -3.68 11.22
CA ARG A 352 31.93 -3.01 9.97
C ARG A 352 30.67 -2.57 9.22
N PHE A 353 29.68 -3.44 9.13
CA PHE A 353 28.41 -3.11 8.48
C PHE A 353 27.63 -2.04 9.26
N LEU A 354 27.70 -2.06 10.60
CA LEU A 354 27.13 -1.00 11.42
C LEU A 354 27.77 0.34 11.10
N ALA A 355 29.11 0.41 11.01
CA ALA A 355 29.81 1.65 10.67
C ALA A 355 29.44 2.16 9.26
N GLU A 356 29.24 1.26 8.27
CA GLU A 356 28.77 1.63 6.93
C GLU A 356 27.33 2.20 6.97
N ILE A 357 26.46 1.67 7.82
CA ILE A 357 25.10 2.18 8.05
C ILE A 357 25.16 3.57 8.69
N GLU A 358 25.94 3.75 9.76
CA GLU A 358 26.09 5.02 10.47
C GLU A 358 26.64 6.12 9.57
N ALA A 359 27.66 5.80 8.76
CA ALA A 359 28.18 6.72 7.76
C ALA A 359 27.10 7.13 6.73
N TYR A 360 26.23 6.21 6.36
CA TYR A 360 25.15 6.47 5.40
C TYR A 360 24.02 7.33 5.98
N ILE A 361 23.60 7.02 7.22
CA ILE A 361 22.51 7.79 7.88
C ILE A 361 23.01 9.12 8.44
N GLY A 362 24.32 9.32 8.60
CA GLY A 362 24.96 10.57 9.00
C GLY A 362 25.03 10.80 10.52
N PHE A 363 24.81 9.77 11.34
CA PHE A 363 25.02 9.82 12.78
C PHE A 363 25.39 8.44 13.35
N GLU A 364 26.06 8.44 14.49
CA GLU A 364 26.33 7.22 15.26
C GLU A 364 25.06 6.78 16.01
N ILE A 365 24.74 5.50 15.94
CA ILE A 365 23.58 4.95 16.64
C ILE A 365 23.94 4.77 18.12
N PRO A 366 23.19 5.37 19.07
CA PRO A 366 23.49 5.24 20.49
C PRO A 366 23.58 3.78 20.93
N GLN A 367 24.67 3.43 21.59
CA GLN A 367 24.83 2.10 22.16
C GLN A 367 23.99 2.00 23.44
N ALA A 368 23.18 0.94 23.52
CA ALA A 368 22.39 0.61 24.70
C ALA A 368 22.88 -0.68 25.34
N GLU A 369 22.69 -0.79 26.64
CA GLU A 369 22.96 -2.02 27.38
C GLU A 369 21.78 -2.99 27.24
N ALA A 370 22.05 -4.29 27.28
CA ALA A 370 20.99 -5.30 27.37
C ALA A 370 20.17 -5.09 28.68
N PRO A 371 18.84 -5.30 28.64
CA PRO A 371 18.02 -5.16 29.84
C PRO A 371 18.55 -6.02 31.00
N SER A 372 18.64 -5.44 32.19
CA SER A 372 19.05 -6.16 33.39
C SER A 372 17.98 -7.15 33.85
N ARG A 373 18.36 -8.20 34.55
CA ARG A 373 17.40 -9.17 35.13
C ARG A 373 16.40 -8.49 36.06
N GLU A 374 16.82 -7.47 36.79
CA GLU A 374 15.96 -6.69 37.69
C GLU A 374 14.92 -5.89 36.90
N GLU A 375 15.33 -5.26 35.81
CA GLU A 375 14.44 -4.50 34.97
C GLU A 375 13.40 -5.43 34.29
N VAL A 376 13.83 -6.55 33.73
CA VAL A 376 12.95 -7.59 33.15
C VAL A 376 11.95 -8.07 34.21
N SER A 377 12.42 -8.41 35.42
CA SER A 377 11.55 -8.89 36.50
C SER A 377 10.51 -7.84 36.90
N ARG A 378 10.91 -6.58 36.97
CA ARG A 378 10.03 -5.46 37.34
C ARG A 378 8.95 -5.21 36.29
N LYS A 379 9.29 -5.28 34.99
CA LYS A 379 8.36 -4.98 33.89
C LYS A 379 7.50 -6.19 33.45
N LYS A 380 7.93 -7.39 33.81
CA LYS A 380 7.24 -8.65 33.43
C LYS A 380 5.74 -8.70 33.76
N PRO A 381 5.27 -8.24 34.94
CA PRO A 381 3.83 -8.28 35.24
C PRO A 381 2.99 -7.48 34.25
N ALA A 382 3.39 -6.23 33.94
CA ALA A 382 2.69 -5.38 32.96
C ALA A 382 2.74 -5.95 31.54
N PHE A 383 3.84 -6.63 31.17
CA PHE A 383 3.95 -7.32 29.90
C PHE A 383 2.98 -8.51 29.81
N LEU A 384 2.89 -9.32 30.87
CA LEU A 384 1.98 -10.48 30.91
C LEU A 384 0.50 -10.04 30.92
N GLU A 385 0.16 -8.96 31.64
CA GLU A 385 -1.17 -8.38 31.60
C GLU A 385 -1.55 -8.00 30.16
N LYS A 386 -0.66 -7.29 29.46
CA LYS A 386 -0.87 -6.86 28.08
C LYS A 386 -0.89 -8.03 27.07
N LEU A 387 -0.17 -9.13 27.32
CA LEU A 387 -0.26 -10.33 26.48
C LEU A 387 -1.65 -10.99 26.56
N ASN A 388 -2.29 -10.96 27.72
CA ASN A 388 -3.62 -11.52 27.95
C ASN A 388 -4.74 -10.62 27.43
N ASP A 389 -4.47 -9.31 27.22
CA ASP A 389 -5.43 -8.40 26.63
C ASP A 389 -5.59 -8.69 25.14
N ARG A 390 -6.84 -8.86 24.70
CA ARG A 390 -7.14 -8.95 23.27
C ARG A 390 -6.81 -7.61 22.61
N PRO A 391 -5.98 -7.59 21.54
CA PRO A 391 -5.68 -6.36 20.83
C PRO A 391 -6.98 -5.67 20.38
N THR A 392 -7.03 -4.36 20.54
CA THR A 392 -8.15 -3.56 20.03
C THR A 392 -8.04 -3.53 18.50
N VAL A 393 -8.95 -4.21 17.81
CA VAL A 393 -8.97 -4.25 16.35
C VAL A 393 -9.16 -2.83 15.82
N LYS A 394 -8.19 -2.35 15.05
CA LYS A 394 -8.23 -1.02 14.43
C LYS A 394 -9.25 -1.01 13.29
N LYS A 395 -10.11 0.00 13.27
CA LYS A 395 -11.04 0.20 12.15
C LYS A 395 -10.26 0.66 10.91
N ASP A 396 -10.56 0.03 9.78
CA ASP A 396 -10.03 0.47 8.50
C ASP A 396 -10.54 1.89 8.19
N LYS A 397 -9.67 2.78 7.71
CA LYS A 397 -10.05 4.14 7.27
C LYS A 397 -11.15 4.12 6.20
N SER A 398 -11.17 3.08 5.38
CA SER A 398 -12.20 2.88 4.37
C SER A 398 -13.59 2.52 4.95
N GLU A 399 -13.69 2.10 6.21
CA GLU A 399 -14.99 1.78 6.83
C GLU A 399 -15.90 3.00 6.88
N GLN A 400 -15.36 4.17 7.23
CA GLN A 400 -16.13 5.41 7.26
C GLN A 400 -16.58 5.81 5.86
N LEU A 401 -15.68 5.72 4.86
CA LEU A 401 -16.01 5.95 3.45
C LEU A 401 -17.11 5.01 2.94
N ASN A 402 -17.06 3.75 3.37
CA ASN A 402 -17.98 2.70 2.92
C ASN A 402 -19.28 2.59 3.75
N LYS A 403 -19.45 3.39 4.81
CA LYS A 403 -20.59 3.30 5.74
C LYS A 403 -21.93 3.40 5.04
N ASP A 404 -22.04 4.30 4.06
CA ASP A 404 -23.25 4.57 3.30
C ASP A 404 -23.25 3.90 1.90
N ILE A 405 -22.31 2.96 1.67
CA ILE A 405 -22.18 2.23 0.42
C ILE A 405 -22.60 0.78 0.63
N MET A 406 -23.54 0.30 -0.18
CA MET A 406 -23.94 -1.11 -0.20
C MET A 406 -23.59 -1.71 -1.56
N LYS A 407 -22.73 -2.73 -1.56
CA LYS A 407 -22.47 -3.52 -2.76
C LYS A 407 -23.56 -4.57 -2.95
N LEU A 408 -24.23 -4.53 -4.09
CA LEU A 408 -25.26 -5.49 -4.48
C LEU A 408 -24.69 -6.51 -5.47
N TYR A 409 -25.00 -7.78 -5.25
CA TYR A 409 -24.74 -8.90 -6.13
C TYR A 409 -25.96 -9.20 -6.97
N PHE A 410 -25.76 -9.45 -8.27
CA PHE A 410 -26.80 -9.91 -9.20
C PHE A 410 -26.35 -11.16 -9.93
N ASN A 411 -27.20 -12.19 -10.05
CA ASN A 411 -26.92 -13.43 -10.77
C ASN A 411 -27.10 -13.28 -12.30
N GLY A 412 -26.55 -12.21 -12.86
CA GLY A 412 -26.58 -11.92 -14.28
C GLY A 412 -25.39 -11.11 -14.71
N GLY A 413 -24.81 -11.46 -15.85
CA GLY A 413 -23.62 -10.82 -16.40
C GLY A 413 -23.58 -10.85 -17.92
N LYS A 414 -22.38 -10.88 -18.51
CA LYS A 414 -22.15 -10.86 -19.96
C LYS A 414 -22.87 -11.99 -20.69
N LYS A 415 -22.91 -13.21 -20.14
CA LYS A 415 -23.63 -14.35 -20.75
C LYS A 415 -25.14 -14.10 -20.86
N LYS A 416 -25.71 -13.29 -19.96
CA LYS A 416 -27.10 -12.84 -20.05
C LYS A 416 -27.24 -11.54 -20.88
N LYS A 417 -26.17 -11.10 -21.56
CA LYS A 417 -26.09 -9.87 -22.38
C LYS A 417 -26.41 -8.59 -21.58
N ILE A 418 -26.08 -8.57 -20.29
CA ILE A 418 -26.29 -7.42 -19.39
C ILE A 418 -25.05 -6.53 -19.44
N ARG A 419 -25.27 -5.21 -19.49
CA ARG A 419 -24.26 -4.16 -19.51
C ARG A 419 -24.47 -3.20 -18.34
N ALA A 420 -23.46 -2.40 -18.00
CA ALA A 420 -23.55 -1.42 -16.92
C ALA A 420 -24.72 -0.42 -17.11
N VAL A 421 -24.93 0.04 -18.35
CA VAL A 421 -26.03 0.95 -18.68
C VAL A 421 -27.42 0.36 -18.41
N ASP A 422 -27.56 -0.96 -18.49
CA ASP A 422 -28.84 -1.64 -18.20
C ASP A 422 -29.19 -1.55 -16.70
N PHE A 423 -28.16 -1.59 -15.81
CA PHE A 423 -28.33 -1.35 -14.39
C PHE A 423 -28.60 0.11 -14.09
N VAL A 424 -27.84 1.05 -14.67
CA VAL A 424 -28.04 2.48 -14.47
C VAL A 424 -29.46 2.87 -14.87
N GLY A 425 -29.88 2.48 -16.08
CA GLY A 425 -31.22 2.80 -16.61
C GLY A 425 -32.37 2.16 -15.83
N THR A 426 -32.13 1.07 -15.09
CA THR A 426 -33.15 0.43 -14.24
C THR A 426 -33.17 1.02 -12.83
N ILE A 427 -32.00 1.19 -12.21
CA ILE A 427 -31.89 1.63 -10.83
C ILE A 427 -32.22 3.11 -10.68
N ALA A 428 -31.82 3.96 -11.64
CA ALA A 428 -32.14 5.39 -11.63
C ALA A 428 -33.64 5.72 -11.85
N LYS A 429 -34.46 4.71 -12.20
CA LYS A 429 -35.92 4.86 -12.26
C LYS A 429 -36.63 4.60 -10.93
N ILE A 430 -35.93 4.18 -9.91
CA ILE A 430 -36.49 3.95 -8.59
C ILE A 430 -36.69 5.29 -7.91
N ASP A 431 -37.89 5.53 -7.40
CA ASP A 431 -38.24 6.77 -6.71
C ASP A 431 -37.25 7.04 -5.56
N GLY A 432 -36.70 8.25 -5.55
CA GLY A 432 -35.67 8.67 -4.57
C GLY A 432 -34.27 8.16 -4.84
N VAL A 433 -33.99 7.59 -6.03
CA VAL A 433 -32.64 7.15 -6.48
C VAL A 433 -32.30 7.86 -7.79
N THR A 434 -31.10 8.42 -7.85
CA THR A 434 -30.56 9.08 -9.03
C THR A 434 -29.37 8.31 -9.61
N ALA A 435 -28.88 8.71 -10.77
CA ALA A 435 -27.65 8.13 -11.33
C ALA A 435 -26.43 8.35 -10.41
N ASP A 436 -26.43 9.43 -9.60
CA ASP A 436 -25.33 9.74 -8.67
C ASP A 436 -25.31 8.84 -7.43
N ASP A 437 -26.41 8.13 -7.17
CA ASP A 437 -26.46 7.11 -6.13
C ASP A 437 -25.88 5.75 -6.58
N ILE A 438 -25.47 5.64 -7.86
CA ILE A 438 -24.91 4.41 -8.43
C ILE A 438 -23.40 4.58 -8.55
N GLY A 439 -22.66 3.78 -7.81
CA GLY A 439 -21.20 3.77 -7.81
C GLY A 439 -20.57 2.85 -8.87
N ILE A 440 -19.52 2.15 -8.50
CA ILE A 440 -18.78 1.25 -9.39
C ILE A 440 -19.63 0.04 -9.77
N ILE A 441 -19.74 -0.21 -11.09
CA ILE A 441 -20.42 -1.39 -11.64
C ILE A 441 -19.37 -2.34 -12.21
N THR A 442 -19.42 -3.59 -11.78
CA THR A 442 -18.55 -4.66 -12.30
C THR A 442 -19.41 -5.74 -12.95
N ILE A 443 -19.20 -5.99 -14.25
CA ILE A 443 -19.93 -7.02 -15.00
C ILE A 443 -18.98 -8.18 -15.31
N GLN A 444 -19.23 -9.32 -14.71
CA GLN A 444 -18.54 -10.58 -14.99
C GLN A 444 -19.38 -11.43 -15.94
N ASP A 445 -18.90 -12.63 -16.29
CA ASP A 445 -19.59 -13.49 -17.25
C ASP A 445 -20.97 -13.93 -16.76
N ASN A 446 -21.06 -14.37 -15.49
CA ASN A 446 -22.29 -14.93 -14.92
C ASN A 446 -22.96 -14.00 -13.90
N VAL A 447 -22.21 -13.06 -13.31
CA VAL A 447 -22.66 -12.23 -12.19
C VAL A 447 -22.31 -10.76 -12.43
N SER A 448 -22.97 -9.87 -11.70
CA SER A 448 -22.63 -8.44 -11.66
C SER A 448 -22.66 -7.93 -10.24
N TYR A 449 -21.84 -6.91 -9.99
CA TYR A 449 -21.80 -6.18 -8.74
C TYR A 449 -22.07 -4.71 -9.01
N VAL A 450 -22.89 -4.09 -8.17
CA VAL A 450 -23.22 -2.67 -8.27
C VAL A 450 -23.09 -2.05 -6.88
N ASP A 451 -22.23 -1.04 -6.75
CA ASP A 451 -22.15 -0.25 -5.54
C ASP A 451 -23.30 0.76 -5.53
N ILE A 452 -24.09 0.82 -4.45
CA ILE A 452 -25.14 1.81 -4.23
C ILE A 452 -24.67 2.73 -3.12
N LEU A 453 -24.64 4.02 -3.42
CA LEU A 453 -24.13 5.09 -2.58
C LEU A 453 -25.23 5.71 -1.71
N ASN A 454 -24.85 6.69 -0.86
CA ASN A 454 -25.76 7.60 -0.15
C ASN A 454 -26.81 6.89 0.72
N GLY A 455 -26.49 5.70 1.26
CA GLY A 455 -27.43 4.93 2.08
C GLY A 455 -28.63 4.36 1.34
N LYS A 456 -28.70 4.49 -0.01
CA LYS A 456 -29.81 4.02 -0.83
C LYS A 456 -29.85 2.50 -1.03
N GLY A 457 -28.81 1.78 -0.61
CA GLY A 457 -28.66 0.34 -0.80
C GLY A 457 -29.86 -0.50 -0.37
N PRO A 458 -30.44 -0.32 0.85
CA PRO A 458 -31.61 -1.08 1.29
C PRO A 458 -32.85 -0.86 0.41
N LEU A 459 -33.08 0.39 -0.02
CA LEU A 459 -34.18 0.73 -0.93
C LEU A 459 -34.02 0.03 -2.27
N VAL A 460 -32.83 0.17 -2.89
CA VAL A 460 -32.54 -0.44 -4.18
C VAL A 460 -32.61 -1.97 -4.09
N LEU A 461 -32.05 -2.58 -3.04
CA LEU A 461 -32.15 -4.03 -2.82
C LEU A 461 -33.60 -4.52 -2.75
N LYS A 462 -34.47 -3.80 -2.04
CA LYS A 462 -35.90 -4.14 -1.89
C LYS A 462 -36.62 -4.09 -3.24
N VAL A 463 -36.41 -3.03 -4.01
CA VAL A 463 -37.10 -2.82 -5.30
C VAL A 463 -36.57 -3.78 -6.37
N MET A 464 -35.26 -3.96 -6.45
CA MET A 464 -34.62 -4.80 -7.47
C MET A 464 -34.93 -6.30 -7.33
N LYS A 465 -35.41 -6.77 -6.17
CA LYS A 465 -35.92 -8.15 -6.01
C LYS A 465 -37.11 -8.44 -6.90
N LYS A 466 -37.87 -7.41 -7.31
CA LYS A 466 -39.09 -7.51 -8.12
C LYS A 466 -38.97 -6.83 -9.49
N THR A 467 -37.84 -6.18 -9.77
CA THR A 467 -37.59 -5.41 -10.98
C THR A 467 -36.71 -6.16 -11.96
N THR A 468 -37.07 -6.14 -13.23
CA THR A 468 -36.27 -6.78 -14.27
C THR A 468 -35.18 -5.83 -14.77
N VAL A 469 -34.00 -6.39 -15.04
CA VAL A 469 -32.92 -5.69 -15.75
C VAL A 469 -32.89 -6.22 -17.19
N LYS A 470 -33.13 -5.34 -18.15
CA LYS A 470 -33.24 -5.73 -19.58
C LYS A 470 -34.24 -6.88 -19.78
N GLY A 471 -35.40 -6.79 -19.16
CA GLY A 471 -36.47 -7.80 -19.24
C GLY A 471 -36.20 -9.12 -18.50
N LYS A 472 -35.12 -9.21 -17.73
CA LYS A 472 -34.73 -10.42 -16.97
C LYS A 472 -34.82 -10.16 -15.48
N LEU A 473 -35.58 -10.98 -14.76
CA LEU A 473 -35.58 -10.96 -13.31
C LEU A 473 -34.29 -11.60 -12.79
N LEU A 474 -33.47 -10.83 -12.09
CA LEU A 474 -32.20 -11.27 -11.52
C LEU A 474 -32.33 -11.48 -10.02
N LYS A 475 -31.72 -12.57 -9.51
CA LYS A 475 -31.56 -12.75 -8.08
C LYS A 475 -30.59 -11.68 -7.58
N VAL A 476 -31.02 -10.86 -6.61
CA VAL A 476 -30.21 -9.80 -6.00
C VAL A 476 -30.04 -10.03 -4.51
N ASN A 477 -28.82 -9.86 -4.01
CA ASN A 477 -28.47 -9.92 -2.59
C ASN A 477 -27.45 -8.84 -2.26
N LYS A 478 -27.29 -8.54 -0.95
CA LYS A 478 -26.10 -7.83 -0.50
C LYS A 478 -24.89 -8.72 -0.79
N ALA A 479 -23.87 -8.19 -1.43
CA ALA A 479 -22.62 -8.92 -1.62
C ALA A 479 -21.92 -9.08 -0.26
N ASN A 480 -21.41 -10.25 0.02
CA ASN A 480 -20.47 -10.44 1.11
C ASN A 480 -19.16 -9.75 0.73
N LYS A 481 -18.50 -9.17 1.72
CA LYS A 481 -17.20 -8.49 1.55
C LYS A 481 -16.16 -9.43 0.98
#